data_6bac79bd79ba96bc4e0bec05d1c7bbd1
#
_entry.id   6bac79bd79ba96bc4e0bec05d1c7bbd1
#
_cell.length_a   1.000
_cell.length_b   1.000
_cell.length_c   1.000
_cell.angle_alpha   90.00
_cell.angle_beta   90.00
_cell.angle_gamma   90.00
#
_symmetry.space_group_name_H-M   'P 1'
#
loop_
_entity.id
_entity.type
_entity.pdbx_description
1 polymer ?
#
loop_
_entity_poly.entity_id
_entity_poly.type
_entity_poly.pdbx_seq_one_letter_code
_entity_poly.pdbx_strand_id
1 'polypeptide(L)'
;MTTPLDVLVVGGGPAGLATAIRLKRQLAAASREATVAVIDKAPRPGYHALSGAAFEAACMDELVPGWRDDRRFMEHVVPVERDELYFLAGKRAVQVPPFVVPGRMHHKGDVTLSLSRLVDYLATQAGRLGVELYCGYSARTLLLEGDRVAGVRLTDVGRDGHGAEKSNFRPAEEIRARLTVLADGTHGVVSTQFRERFGGGKNPQVYSLGIKAVVQFPGDNPFGNHRVIHTLGSPNPASVFGGGFIYSLGEKMAAVGLILGLDWKYGDLTPQREFERYRAHPFIAKLLAGSVTIATGAKTIPEVGYFALGALAASGALVVGDGAGFVNMEKIKGIHYGILSGMAAADTIVEALAAGDTGKAALAGYRTRLEERGVLPDLRHARNYRAAFRRGIYLGAPLSLISSRLPGRLGMEPDFRGTKKGARINRPDPGGMDGATFVSLTGSLHREDEPAHMTVLDPQKCISCAADYANSCTHFCPGQVYRWDGEKIVLSASNCLHCMTCAVKCPLENIRWLPPEGGEGPRFKQM
;
A
#
# COMPACT_ATOMS: atom_id res chain seq x y z
N MET A 1 18.42 22.90 -21.78
CA MET A 1 18.18 21.43 -21.70
C MET A 1 18.98 20.95 -20.51
N THR A 2 18.31 20.57 -19.43
CA THR A 2 18.97 19.95 -18.28
C THR A 2 19.42 18.55 -18.68
N THR A 3 20.66 18.18 -18.34
CA THR A 3 21.18 16.84 -18.61
C THR A 3 20.26 15.80 -17.97
N PRO A 4 19.85 14.72 -18.68
CA PRO A 4 19.03 13.68 -18.10
C PRO A 4 19.74 13.03 -16.90
N LEU A 5 18.99 12.68 -15.86
CA LEU A 5 19.48 11.86 -14.76
C LEU A 5 19.90 10.47 -15.28
N ASP A 6 20.88 9.84 -14.65
CA ASP A 6 21.16 8.44 -14.96
C ASP A 6 20.00 7.57 -14.45
N VAL A 7 19.55 7.78 -13.20
CA VAL A 7 18.45 7.01 -12.60
C VAL A 7 17.50 7.93 -11.83
N LEU A 8 16.23 7.86 -12.20
CA LEU A 8 15.12 8.46 -11.46
C LEU A 8 14.34 7.37 -10.74
N VAL A 9 14.12 7.51 -9.45
CA VAL A 9 13.23 6.65 -8.66
C VAL A 9 11.97 7.43 -8.31
N VAL A 10 10.81 6.94 -8.71
CA VAL A 10 9.50 7.56 -8.46
C VAL A 10 8.84 6.86 -7.29
N GLY A 11 8.87 7.47 -6.12
CA GLY A 11 8.35 6.97 -4.85
C GLY A 11 9.47 6.67 -3.84
N GLY A 12 9.47 7.43 -2.74
CA GLY A 12 10.40 7.31 -1.60
C GLY A 12 9.93 6.30 -0.54
N GLY A 13 9.20 5.25 -0.94
CA GLY A 13 8.83 4.13 -0.06
C GLY A 13 9.98 3.12 0.10
N PRO A 14 9.76 1.99 0.84
CA PRO A 14 10.80 1.00 1.10
C PRO A 14 11.47 0.46 -0.17
N ALA A 15 10.68 0.20 -1.23
CA ALA A 15 11.20 -0.33 -2.49
C ALA A 15 12.10 0.67 -3.24
N GLY A 16 11.65 1.94 -3.33
CA GLY A 16 12.42 2.99 -4.00
C GLY A 16 13.70 3.33 -3.27
N LEU A 17 13.63 3.49 -1.94
CA LEU A 17 14.81 3.77 -1.12
C LEU A 17 15.80 2.59 -1.12
N ALA A 18 15.29 1.34 -1.08
CA ALA A 18 16.15 0.16 -1.21
C ALA A 18 16.88 0.13 -2.56
N THR A 19 16.18 0.50 -3.65
CA THR A 19 16.83 0.65 -4.96
C THR A 19 17.95 1.68 -4.90
N ALA A 20 17.68 2.88 -4.39
CA ALA A 20 18.65 3.97 -4.37
C ALA A 20 19.85 3.66 -3.48
N ILE A 21 19.64 3.10 -2.27
CA ILE A 21 20.71 2.71 -1.34
C ILE A 21 21.60 1.63 -1.97
N ARG A 22 20.99 0.54 -2.47
CA ARG A 22 21.76 -0.56 -3.08
C ARG A 22 22.54 -0.09 -4.28
N LEU A 23 21.92 0.71 -5.16
CA LEU A 23 22.53 1.26 -6.36
C LEU A 23 23.76 2.11 -6.02
N LYS A 24 23.63 3.08 -5.13
CA LYS A 24 24.77 3.95 -4.74
C LYS A 24 25.90 3.16 -4.11
N ARG A 25 25.61 2.15 -3.29
CA ARG A 25 26.63 1.28 -2.71
C ARG A 25 27.40 0.48 -3.76
N GLN A 26 26.69 -0.08 -4.75
CA GLN A 26 27.35 -0.86 -5.80
C GLN A 26 28.13 0.02 -6.77
N LEU A 27 27.62 1.22 -7.10
CA LEU A 27 28.37 2.19 -7.91
C LEU A 27 29.67 2.59 -7.21
N ALA A 28 29.62 2.89 -5.91
CA ALA A 28 30.81 3.21 -5.14
C ALA A 28 31.81 2.06 -5.11
N ALA A 29 31.36 0.82 -4.89
CA ALA A 29 32.20 -0.38 -4.91
C ALA A 29 32.86 -0.62 -6.28
N ALA A 30 32.19 -0.22 -7.37
CA ALA A 30 32.70 -0.31 -8.73
C ALA A 30 33.51 0.94 -9.17
N SER A 31 33.73 1.92 -8.26
CA SER A 31 34.37 3.22 -8.57
C SER A 31 33.71 3.92 -9.75
N ARG A 32 32.37 3.88 -9.80
CA ARG A 32 31.55 4.53 -10.83
C ARG A 32 30.66 5.60 -10.20
N GLU A 33 30.41 6.64 -10.95
CA GLU A 33 29.48 7.69 -10.59
C GLU A 33 28.22 7.61 -11.46
N ALA A 34 27.07 7.89 -10.84
CA ALA A 34 25.81 8.11 -11.52
C ALA A 34 24.92 9.05 -10.69
N THR A 35 24.17 9.88 -11.40
CA THR A 35 23.16 10.74 -10.79
C THR A 35 21.95 9.92 -10.44
N VAL A 36 21.61 9.83 -9.14
CA VAL A 36 20.47 9.07 -8.63
C VAL A 36 19.56 10.00 -7.83
N ALA A 37 18.38 10.25 -8.36
CA ALA A 37 17.37 11.06 -7.68
C ALA A 37 16.14 10.22 -7.32
N VAL A 38 15.60 10.47 -6.14
CA VAL A 38 14.33 9.92 -5.66
C VAL A 38 13.33 11.07 -5.52
N ILE A 39 12.19 10.98 -6.15
CA ILE A 39 11.08 11.90 -5.95
C ILE A 39 9.95 11.24 -5.18
N ASP A 40 9.31 11.98 -4.28
CA ASP A 40 8.11 11.52 -3.57
C ASP A 40 7.10 12.67 -3.43
N LYS A 41 5.81 12.36 -3.57
CA LYS A 41 4.72 13.33 -3.40
C LYS A 41 4.51 13.76 -1.94
N ALA A 42 4.95 12.95 -0.98
CA ALA A 42 4.84 13.27 0.44
C ALA A 42 5.71 14.48 0.81
N PRO A 43 5.31 15.28 1.82
CA PRO A 43 6.10 16.44 2.27
C PRO A 43 7.39 16.04 2.98
N ARG A 44 7.47 14.80 3.47
CA ARG A 44 8.66 14.21 4.13
C ARG A 44 8.67 12.70 3.95
N PRO A 45 9.84 12.04 4.05
CA PRO A 45 9.92 10.59 4.02
C PRO A 45 9.00 9.96 5.08
N GLY A 46 8.33 8.88 4.73
CA GLY A 46 7.48 8.11 5.61
C GLY A 46 6.08 8.65 5.86
N TYR A 47 5.75 9.91 5.53
CA TYR A 47 4.44 10.49 5.82
C TYR A 47 3.27 9.79 5.12
N HIS A 48 3.46 9.25 3.93
CA HIS A 48 2.44 8.46 3.24
C HIS A 48 2.58 6.93 3.43
N ALA A 49 3.49 6.51 4.31
CA ALA A 49 3.78 5.11 4.55
C ALA A 49 2.91 4.54 5.67
N LEU A 50 2.13 3.50 5.36
CA LEU A 50 1.26 2.78 6.29
C LEU A 50 1.34 1.28 6.01
N SER A 51 1.49 0.48 7.06
CA SER A 51 1.45 -0.99 7.00
C SER A 51 0.80 -1.61 8.23
N GLY A 52 0.60 -2.92 8.22
CA GLY A 52 0.20 -3.69 9.39
C GLY A 52 1.21 -3.65 10.52
N ALA A 53 2.48 -3.52 10.23
CA ALA A 53 3.67 -3.40 11.07
C ALA A 53 4.57 -4.65 11.11
N ALA A 54 4.09 -5.89 10.82
CA ALA A 54 4.94 -7.08 10.81
C ALA A 54 5.89 -7.10 9.60
N PHE A 55 7.16 -7.40 9.84
CA PHE A 55 8.24 -7.27 8.86
C PHE A 55 9.30 -8.37 8.98
N GLU A 56 9.61 -9.07 7.88
CA GLU A 56 10.77 -9.96 7.77
C GLU A 56 12.04 -9.13 7.57
N ALA A 57 12.78 -8.88 8.64
CA ALA A 57 13.86 -7.90 8.66
C ALA A 57 15.19 -8.41 8.09
N ALA A 58 15.31 -9.69 7.71
CA ALA A 58 16.57 -10.27 7.20
C ALA A 58 17.12 -9.54 5.96
N CYS A 59 16.24 -8.99 5.10
CA CYS A 59 16.67 -8.21 3.93
C CYS A 59 17.42 -6.93 4.30
N MET A 60 17.26 -6.42 5.53
CA MET A 60 17.96 -5.23 6.01
C MET A 60 19.45 -5.49 6.27
N ASP A 61 19.82 -6.73 6.61
CA ASP A 61 21.22 -7.08 6.88
C ASP A 61 22.09 -6.91 5.63
N GLU A 62 21.52 -7.18 4.44
CA GLU A 62 22.18 -6.93 3.16
C GLU A 62 22.06 -5.46 2.73
N LEU A 63 20.87 -4.84 2.90
CA LEU A 63 20.60 -3.49 2.42
C LEU A 63 21.37 -2.43 3.24
N VAL A 64 21.36 -2.53 4.56
CA VAL A 64 22.01 -1.60 5.50
C VAL A 64 22.77 -2.42 6.55
N PRO A 65 23.96 -2.99 6.24
CA PRO A 65 24.77 -3.69 7.24
C PRO A 65 24.98 -2.85 8.49
N GLY A 66 24.83 -3.46 9.66
CA GLY A 66 24.95 -2.77 10.95
C GLY A 66 23.71 -2.01 11.40
N TRP A 67 22.57 -2.15 10.71
CA TRP A 67 21.34 -1.47 11.12
C TRP A 67 20.88 -1.80 12.55
N ARG A 68 21.24 -3.01 13.05
CA ARG A 68 20.93 -3.41 14.43
C ARG A 68 21.78 -2.67 15.48
N ASP A 69 22.88 -2.03 15.08
CA ASP A 69 23.75 -1.25 15.97
C ASP A 69 23.25 0.19 16.14
N ASP A 70 22.30 0.63 15.29
CA ASP A 70 21.67 1.95 15.41
C ASP A 70 20.63 1.94 16.53
N ARG A 71 21.05 2.32 17.73
CA ARG A 71 20.22 2.31 18.94
C ARG A 71 18.92 3.10 18.77
N ARG A 72 18.97 4.26 18.09
CA ARG A 72 17.79 5.12 17.90
C ARG A 72 16.73 4.44 17.04
N PHE A 73 17.16 3.72 16.01
CA PHE A 73 16.23 2.97 15.17
C PHE A 73 15.71 1.73 15.90
N MET A 74 16.58 1.02 16.63
CA MET A 74 16.23 -0.20 17.38
C MET A 74 15.22 0.04 18.50
N GLU A 75 15.13 1.24 19.07
CA GLU A 75 14.06 1.61 20.02
C GLU A 75 12.63 1.47 19.43
N HIS A 76 12.52 1.44 18.11
CA HIS A 76 11.25 1.31 17.39
C HIS A 76 11.02 -0.08 16.79
N VAL A 77 11.91 -1.02 17.02
CA VAL A 77 11.88 -2.38 16.47
C VAL A 77 11.57 -3.36 17.59
N VAL A 78 10.46 -4.07 17.48
CA VAL A 78 10.01 -5.02 18.49
C VAL A 78 10.06 -6.44 17.91
N PRO A 79 10.92 -7.33 18.43
CA PRO A 79 10.95 -8.73 18.00
C PRO A 79 9.62 -9.45 18.26
N VAL A 80 9.21 -10.35 17.37
CA VAL A 80 8.02 -11.18 17.54
C VAL A 80 8.40 -12.51 18.17
N GLU A 81 7.93 -12.76 19.39
CA GLU A 81 8.15 -14.00 20.12
C GLU A 81 6.90 -14.88 20.16
N ARG A 82 5.72 -14.24 20.18
CA ARG A 82 4.42 -14.91 20.22
C ARG A 82 3.56 -14.47 19.04
N ASP A 83 3.06 -15.47 18.31
CA ASP A 83 2.20 -15.30 17.15
C ASP A 83 0.96 -16.18 17.32
N GLU A 84 -0.21 -15.58 17.29
CA GLU A 84 -1.48 -16.23 17.59
C GLU A 84 -2.55 -15.88 16.55
N LEU A 85 -3.32 -16.89 16.18
CA LEU A 85 -4.48 -16.74 15.31
C LEU A 85 -5.76 -17.09 16.06
N TYR A 86 -6.75 -16.21 16.01
CA TYR A 86 -8.08 -16.44 16.60
C TYR A 86 -9.17 -16.41 15.53
N PHE A 87 -10.15 -17.28 15.69
CA PHE A 87 -11.41 -17.20 14.96
C PHE A 87 -12.46 -16.54 15.85
N LEU A 88 -13.00 -15.41 15.39
CA LEU A 88 -14.04 -14.68 16.10
C LEU A 88 -15.42 -15.13 15.61
N ALA A 89 -16.21 -15.71 16.49
CA ALA A 89 -17.56 -16.22 16.24
C ALA A 89 -18.58 -15.51 17.13
N GLY A 90 -19.31 -14.57 16.59
CA GLY A 90 -20.23 -13.73 17.38
C GLY A 90 -19.46 -12.92 18.43
N LYS A 91 -19.66 -13.23 19.72
CA LYS A 91 -18.94 -12.60 20.85
C LYS A 91 -17.77 -13.44 21.38
N ARG A 92 -17.55 -14.63 20.82
CA ARG A 92 -16.51 -15.57 21.27
C ARG A 92 -15.26 -15.44 20.41
N ALA A 93 -14.11 -15.68 21.03
CA ALA A 93 -12.82 -15.83 20.34
C ALA A 93 -12.29 -17.23 20.62
N VAL A 94 -11.99 -17.99 19.58
CA VAL A 94 -11.44 -19.35 19.66
C VAL A 94 -10.04 -19.30 19.06
N GLN A 95 -9.04 -19.66 19.86
CA GLN A 95 -7.66 -19.73 19.36
C GLN A 95 -7.53 -20.91 18.40
N VAL A 96 -6.97 -20.65 17.23
CA VAL A 96 -6.61 -21.70 16.27
C VAL A 96 -5.32 -22.35 16.76
N PRO A 97 -5.30 -23.69 16.93
CA PRO A 97 -4.09 -24.36 17.38
C PRO A 97 -2.91 -24.09 16.42
N PRO A 98 -1.71 -23.77 16.93
CA PRO A 98 -0.57 -23.39 16.08
C PRO A 98 -0.21 -24.42 14.99
N PHE A 99 -0.40 -25.72 15.28
CA PHE A 99 -0.12 -26.80 14.31
C PHE A 99 -1.08 -26.85 13.12
N VAL A 100 -2.23 -26.17 13.20
CA VAL A 100 -3.20 -26.04 12.09
C VAL A 100 -2.82 -24.86 11.17
N VAL A 101 -2.11 -23.87 11.72
CA VAL A 101 -1.69 -22.68 10.95
C VAL A 101 -0.51 -23.06 10.04
N PRO A 102 -0.58 -22.78 8.72
CA PRO A 102 0.55 -23.05 7.83
C PRO A 102 1.83 -22.34 8.30
N GLY A 103 2.96 -23.04 8.29
CA GLY A 103 4.23 -22.49 8.78
C GLY A 103 4.64 -21.15 8.16
N ARG A 104 4.24 -20.90 6.90
CA ARG A 104 4.49 -19.62 6.21
C ARG A 104 3.68 -18.43 6.74
N MET A 105 2.61 -18.68 7.48
CA MET A 105 1.78 -17.64 8.11
C MET A 105 2.33 -17.22 9.48
N HIS A 106 3.32 -17.92 10.00
CA HIS A 106 3.91 -17.58 11.29
C HIS A 106 4.83 -16.36 11.19
N HIS A 107 4.81 -15.56 12.26
CA HIS A 107 5.59 -14.33 12.39
C HIS A 107 6.70 -14.42 13.45
N LYS A 108 6.87 -15.57 14.09
CA LYS A 108 7.97 -15.75 15.05
C LYS A 108 9.32 -15.59 14.38
N GLY A 109 10.14 -14.69 14.91
CA GLY A 109 11.43 -14.28 14.31
C GLY A 109 11.34 -13.05 13.39
N ASP A 110 10.13 -12.57 13.08
CA ASP A 110 9.93 -11.27 12.47
C ASP A 110 10.10 -10.15 13.52
N VAL A 111 9.93 -8.91 13.05
CA VAL A 111 9.80 -7.74 13.92
C VAL A 111 8.51 -7.00 13.63
N THR A 112 8.00 -6.28 14.62
CA THR A 112 6.99 -5.24 14.40
C THR A 112 7.65 -3.87 14.50
N LEU A 113 7.26 -2.97 13.61
CA LEU A 113 7.75 -1.60 13.56
C LEU A 113 6.78 -0.70 12.78
N SER A 114 6.90 0.61 12.97
CA SER A 114 6.20 1.58 12.14
C SER A 114 6.86 1.69 10.76
N LEU A 115 6.08 1.52 9.68
CA LEU A 115 6.58 1.68 8.31
C LEU A 115 7.06 3.11 8.05
N SER A 116 6.39 4.12 8.62
CA SER A 116 6.83 5.51 8.49
C SER A 116 8.21 5.74 9.10
N ARG A 117 8.53 5.07 10.23
CA ARG A 117 9.86 5.11 10.86
C ARG A 117 10.90 4.37 10.03
N LEU A 118 10.57 3.21 9.47
CA LEU A 118 11.46 2.49 8.58
C LEU A 118 11.83 3.33 7.34
N VAL A 119 10.84 3.99 6.73
CA VAL A 119 11.09 4.84 5.55
C VAL A 119 11.96 6.05 5.91
N ASP A 120 11.72 6.70 7.04
CA ASP A 120 12.55 7.81 7.52
C ASP A 120 14.00 7.37 7.78
N TYR A 121 14.19 6.20 8.38
CA TYR A 121 15.50 5.59 8.56
C TYR A 121 16.19 5.31 7.23
N LEU A 122 15.50 4.65 6.28
CA LEU A 122 16.08 4.36 4.95
C LEU A 122 16.39 5.64 4.18
N ALA A 123 15.55 6.67 4.27
CA ALA A 123 15.80 7.98 3.64
C ALA A 123 17.09 8.63 4.20
N THR A 124 17.29 8.53 5.53
CA THR A 124 18.52 8.99 6.17
C THR A 124 19.74 8.22 5.65
N GLN A 125 19.65 6.89 5.51
CA GLN A 125 20.76 6.08 4.96
C GLN A 125 21.02 6.42 3.49
N ALA A 126 19.97 6.64 2.68
CA ALA A 126 20.11 7.06 1.29
C ALA A 126 20.83 8.42 1.16
N GLY A 127 20.45 9.39 1.99
CA GLY A 127 21.11 10.71 2.04
C GLY A 127 22.60 10.63 2.39
N ARG A 128 22.98 9.76 3.34
CA ARG A 128 24.40 9.52 3.69
C ARG A 128 25.22 8.96 2.52
N LEU A 129 24.57 8.30 1.57
CA LEU A 129 25.19 7.77 0.34
C LEU A 129 25.15 8.76 -0.84
N GLY A 130 24.70 9.99 -0.61
CA GLY A 130 24.60 11.00 -1.66
C GLY A 130 23.46 10.77 -2.63
N VAL A 131 22.35 10.16 -2.19
CA VAL A 131 21.10 10.12 -2.96
C VAL A 131 20.40 11.46 -2.83
N GLU A 132 20.00 12.05 -3.95
CA GLU A 132 19.16 13.25 -3.96
C GLU A 132 17.71 12.87 -3.73
N LEU A 133 17.14 13.27 -2.61
CA LEU A 133 15.76 12.98 -2.24
C LEU A 133 14.90 14.25 -2.28
N TYR A 134 13.97 14.30 -3.22
CA TYR A 134 13.06 15.42 -3.43
C TYR A 134 11.64 15.05 -2.98
N CYS A 135 11.24 15.56 -1.82
CA CYS A 135 9.89 15.46 -1.30
C CYS A 135 8.99 16.58 -1.83
N GLY A 136 7.69 16.32 -1.96
CA GLY A 136 6.73 17.27 -2.52
C GLY A 136 6.71 17.28 -4.05
N TYR A 137 7.23 16.27 -4.73
CA TYR A 137 7.23 16.15 -6.18
C TYR A 137 6.29 15.03 -6.63
N SER A 138 5.14 15.39 -7.18
CA SER A 138 4.09 14.47 -7.64
C SER A 138 4.27 14.08 -9.11
N ALA A 139 4.68 12.84 -9.36
CA ALA A 139 4.71 12.30 -10.73
C ALA A 139 3.28 11.99 -11.20
N ARG A 140 2.91 12.54 -12.37
CA ARG A 140 1.56 12.41 -12.95
C ARG A 140 1.50 11.57 -14.21
N THR A 141 2.50 11.66 -15.07
CA THR A 141 2.47 11.00 -16.38
C THR A 141 3.84 10.44 -16.73
N LEU A 142 3.88 9.23 -17.34
CA LEU A 142 5.09 8.70 -17.94
C LEU A 142 5.46 9.50 -19.19
N LEU A 143 6.73 9.83 -19.33
CA LEU A 143 7.30 10.33 -20.58
C LEU A 143 7.72 9.15 -21.45
N LEU A 144 7.18 9.08 -22.65
CA LEU A 144 7.46 8.01 -23.61
C LEU A 144 8.15 8.56 -24.84
N GLU A 145 9.20 7.88 -25.30
CA GLU A 145 9.86 8.07 -26.59
C GLU A 145 9.72 6.75 -27.37
N GLY A 146 8.68 6.65 -28.19
CA GLY A 146 8.26 5.39 -28.80
C GLY A 146 7.85 4.36 -27.74
N ASP A 147 8.57 3.25 -27.66
CA ASP A 147 8.37 2.19 -26.65
C ASP A 147 9.33 2.30 -25.46
N ARG A 148 10.04 3.42 -25.34
CA ARG A 148 10.95 3.70 -24.23
C ARG A 148 10.33 4.64 -23.22
N VAL A 149 10.49 4.34 -21.92
CA VAL A 149 10.24 5.29 -20.85
C VAL A 149 11.45 6.22 -20.72
N ALA A 150 11.24 7.52 -20.84
CA ALA A 150 12.30 8.55 -20.82
C ALA A 150 12.27 9.40 -19.54
N GLY A 151 11.39 9.08 -18.58
CA GLY A 151 11.20 9.83 -17.34
C GLY A 151 9.73 9.99 -16.97
N VAL A 152 9.44 11.05 -16.22
CA VAL A 152 8.07 11.43 -15.81
C VAL A 152 7.82 12.93 -15.97
N ARG A 153 6.55 13.27 -16.17
CA ARG A 153 6.05 14.65 -16.02
C ARG A 153 5.38 14.77 -14.66
N LEU A 154 5.68 15.85 -13.96
CA LEU A 154 5.10 16.19 -12.67
C LEU A 154 3.69 16.77 -12.82
N THR A 155 3.01 16.99 -11.69
CA THR A 155 1.80 17.82 -11.62
C THR A 155 2.22 19.30 -11.70
N ASP A 156 1.46 20.14 -12.43
CA ASP A 156 1.57 21.59 -12.36
C ASP A 156 1.21 22.09 -10.95
N VAL A 157 1.73 23.23 -10.57
CA VAL A 157 1.61 23.80 -9.22
C VAL A 157 1.06 25.21 -9.30
N GLY A 158 0.20 25.59 -8.34
CA GLY A 158 -0.30 26.95 -8.21
C GLY A 158 -1.54 27.24 -9.05
N ARG A 159 -2.46 26.25 -9.18
CA ARG A 159 -3.83 26.49 -9.65
C ARG A 159 -4.78 26.69 -8.49
N ASP A 160 -5.81 27.53 -8.68
CA ASP A 160 -6.91 27.66 -7.73
C ASP A 160 -7.94 26.52 -7.84
N GLY A 161 -8.96 26.51 -6.98
CA GLY A 161 -10.02 25.50 -6.98
C GLY A 161 -10.84 25.41 -8.28
N HIS A 162 -10.80 26.43 -9.14
CA HIS A 162 -11.42 26.46 -10.47
C HIS A 162 -10.45 26.12 -11.60
N GLY A 163 -9.17 25.88 -11.28
CA GLY A 163 -8.12 25.57 -12.24
C GLY A 163 -7.42 26.78 -12.86
N ALA A 164 -7.75 28.01 -12.45
CA ALA A 164 -7.08 29.21 -12.91
C ALA A 164 -5.67 29.32 -12.30
N GLU A 165 -4.76 29.94 -13.04
CA GLU A 165 -3.37 30.13 -12.62
C GLU A 165 -3.27 31.22 -11.54
N LYS A 166 -2.64 30.88 -10.41
CA LYS A 166 -2.31 31.82 -9.33
C LYS A 166 -0.96 32.49 -9.60
N SER A 167 -0.62 33.52 -8.83
CA SER A 167 0.65 34.25 -8.94
C SER A 167 1.91 33.36 -8.79
N ASN A 168 1.78 32.23 -8.13
CA ASN A 168 2.84 31.23 -7.93
C ASN A 168 2.74 30.03 -8.88
N PHE A 169 1.97 30.15 -9.96
CA PHE A 169 1.83 29.08 -10.95
C PHE A 169 3.18 28.68 -11.55
N ARG A 170 3.39 27.37 -11.62
CA ARG A 170 4.50 26.74 -12.34
C ARG A 170 3.95 25.60 -13.19
N PRO A 171 4.24 25.58 -14.50
CA PRO A 171 3.80 24.50 -15.37
C PRO A 171 4.44 23.17 -14.96
N ALA A 172 3.78 22.09 -15.33
CA ALA A 172 4.29 20.74 -15.10
C ALA A 172 5.69 20.56 -15.70
N GLU A 173 6.66 20.25 -14.85
CA GLU A 173 8.04 20.01 -15.24
C GLU A 173 8.24 18.56 -15.70
N GLU A 174 9.15 18.34 -16.63
CA GLU A 174 9.58 17.01 -17.05
C GLU A 174 10.93 16.66 -16.41
N ILE A 175 10.98 15.51 -15.72
CA ILE A 175 12.23 14.94 -15.22
C ILE A 175 12.59 13.79 -16.16
N ARG A 176 13.67 13.99 -16.93
CA ARG A 176 14.17 13.00 -17.87
C ARG A 176 15.26 12.16 -17.23
N ALA A 177 15.25 10.85 -17.54
CA ALA A 177 16.24 9.92 -17.03
C ALA A 177 16.55 8.81 -18.04
N ARG A 178 17.77 8.28 -17.97
CA ARG A 178 18.18 7.10 -18.75
C ARG A 178 17.42 5.87 -18.28
N LEU A 179 17.18 5.76 -16.97
CA LEU A 179 16.39 4.69 -16.32
C LEU A 179 15.45 5.29 -15.30
N THR A 180 14.20 4.80 -15.30
CA THR A 180 13.16 5.19 -14.34
C THR A 180 12.71 3.96 -13.55
N VAL A 181 12.78 4.04 -12.22
CA VAL A 181 12.26 3.01 -11.32
C VAL A 181 10.90 3.44 -10.78
N LEU A 182 9.87 2.68 -11.09
CA LEU A 182 8.49 2.96 -10.69
C LEU A 182 8.23 2.29 -9.34
N ALA A 183 8.27 3.08 -8.27
CA ALA A 183 8.11 2.67 -6.88
C ALA A 183 6.95 3.41 -6.19
N ASP A 184 5.95 3.88 -6.97
CA ASP A 184 4.85 4.74 -6.55
C ASP A 184 3.75 4.02 -5.74
N GLY A 185 3.97 2.75 -5.42
CA GLY A 185 3.20 1.97 -4.45
C GLY A 185 1.90 1.40 -4.99
N THR A 186 1.00 1.04 -4.07
CA THR A 186 -0.26 0.39 -4.40
C THR A 186 -1.12 1.28 -5.31
N HIS A 187 -1.57 0.71 -6.44
CA HIS A 187 -2.32 1.44 -7.48
C HIS A 187 -1.66 2.78 -7.85
N GLY A 188 -0.33 2.78 -7.95
CA GLY A 188 0.45 3.96 -8.31
C GLY A 188 0.08 4.46 -9.71
N VAL A 189 0.07 5.78 -9.88
CA VAL A 189 -0.45 6.39 -11.13
C VAL A 189 0.46 6.07 -12.31
N VAL A 190 1.78 6.22 -12.14
CA VAL A 190 2.72 5.94 -13.24
C VAL A 190 2.98 4.46 -13.45
N SER A 191 2.96 3.63 -12.39
CA SER A 191 3.02 2.17 -12.56
C SER A 191 1.75 1.59 -13.19
N THR A 192 0.58 2.23 -13.00
CA THR A 192 -0.64 1.87 -13.71
C THR A 192 -0.54 2.17 -15.20
N GLN A 193 -0.11 3.38 -15.57
CA GLN A 193 0.15 3.74 -16.98
C GLN A 193 1.18 2.80 -17.64
N PHE A 194 2.21 2.40 -16.89
CA PHE A 194 3.19 1.44 -17.36
C PHE A 194 2.55 0.08 -17.68
N ARG A 195 1.70 -0.44 -16.80
CA ARG A 195 0.99 -1.71 -17.03
C ARG A 195 0.00 -1.63 -18.20
N GLU A 196 -0.69 -0.51 -18.35
CA GLU A 196 -1.58 -0.26 -19.49
C GLU A 196 -0.82 -0.26 -20.82
N ARG A 197 0.38 0.33 -20.84
CA ARG A 197 1.20 0.43 -22.04
C ARG A 197 1.94 -0.87 -22.39
N PHE A 198 2.52 -1.57 -21.40
CA PHE A 198 3.45 -2.67 -21.63
C PHE A 198 2.88 -4.06 -21.27
N GLY A 199 1.68 -4.12 -20.72
CA GLY A 199 0.92 -5.32 -20.45
C GLY A 199 0.68 -5.62 -18.98
N GLY A 200 -0.54 -6.04 -18.69
CA GLY A 200 -1.00 -6.51 -17.38
C GLY A 200 -0.81 -8.00 -17.16
N GLY A 201 -1.18 -8.47 -15.96
CA GLY A 201 -1.13 -9.89 -15.59
C GLY A 201 -2.29 -10.72 -16.18
N LYS A 202 -2.22 -12.03 -15.93
CA LYS A 202 -3.27 -13.00 -16.34
C LYS A 202 -4.57 -12.88 -15.53
N ASN A 203 -4.50 -12.35 -14.31
CA ASN A 203 -5.63 -11.89 -13.50
C ASN A 203 -5.58 -10.37 -13.38
N PRO A 204 -6.72 -9.68 -13.21
CA PRO A 204 -6.70 -8.32 -12.72
C PRO A 204 -6.07 -8.30 -11.32
N GLN A 205 -5.41 -7.21 -10.98
CA GLN A 205 -5.07 -6.97 -9.58
C GLN A 205 -6.35 -6.64 -8.83
N VAL A 206 -6.57 -7.30 -7.68
CA VAL A 206 -7.59 -6.90 -6.71
C VAL A 206 -6.90 -6.44 -5.44
N TYR A 207 -7.65 -5.67 -4.66
CA TYR A 207 -7.11 -4.99 -3.50
C TYR A 207 -7.95 -5.27 -2.26
N SER A 208 -7.33 -5.16 -1.10
CA SER A 208 -8.04 -4.93 0.16
C SER A 208 -7.80 -3.52 0.64
N LEU A 209 -8.70 -3.03 1.48
CA LEU A 209 -8.50 -1.83 2.28
C LEU A 209 -8.08 -2.25 3.69
N GLY A 210 -6.88 -1.85 4.09
CA GLY A 210 -6.46 -1.90 5.48
C GLY A 210 -6.81 -0.61 6.19
N ILE A 211 -7.54 -0.71 7.31
CA ILE A 211 -7.77 0.39 8.25
C ILE A 211 -7.00 0.07 9.52
N LYS A 212 -6.27 1.06 10.03
CA LYS A 212 -5.39 0.89 11.19
C LYS A 212 -5.54 2.05 12.14
N ALA A 213 -5.43 1.75 13.43
CA ALA A 213 -5.15 2.73 14.48
C ALA A 213 -3.89 2.32 15.24
N VAL A 214 -3.16 3.30 15.73
CA VAL A 214 -2.15 3.11 16.77
C VAL A 214 -2.75 3.60 18.07
N VAL A 215 -2.67 2.75 19.09
CA VAL A 215 -3.18 3.03 20.42
C VAL A 215 -2.03 3.10 21.41
N GLN A 216 -2.17 3.96 22.41
CA GLN A 216 -1.23 4.12 23.51
C GLN A 216 -1.93 3.78 24.82
N PHE A 217 -1.24 3.02 25.67
CA PHE A 217 -1.69 2.66 27.02
C PHE A 217 -1.06 3.59 28.07
N PRO A 218 -1.75 3.87 29.17
CA PRO A 218 -1.19 4.65 30.28
C PRO A 218 -0.06 3.92 31.03
N GLY A 219 -0.07 2.60 30.99
CA GLY A 219 0.95 1.69 31.49
C GLY A 219 1.34 0.69 30.42
N ASP A 220 1.81 -0.49 30.83
CA ASP A 220 2.17 -1.57 29.91
C ASP A 220 0.93 -2.09 29.18
N ASN A 221 1.10 -2.49 27.93
CA ASN A 221 0.01 -3.02 27.15
C ASN A 221 -0.51 -4.37 27.75
N PRO A 222 -1.84 -4.54 27.89
CA PRO A 222 -2.42 -5.67 28.65
C PRO A 222 -2.28 -7.03 27.94
N PHE A 223 -1.88 -7.07 26.68
CA PHE A 223 -1.66 -8.34 25.96
C PHE A 223 -0.17 -8.72 25.87
N GLY A 224 0.71 -7.92 26.46
CA GLY A 224 2.16 -8.15 26.52
C GLY A 224 2.93 -7.66 25.29
N ASN A 225 4.20 -7.39 25.53
CA ASN A 225 5.15 -7.03 24.48
C ASN A 225 5.51 -8.26 23.61
N HIS A 226 6.16 -8.07 22.46
CA HIS A 226 6.63 -9.12 21.56
C HIS A 226 5.53 -10.05 21.00
N ARG A 227 4.29 -9.58 20.93
CA ARG A 227 3.12 -10.38 20.56
C ARG A 227 2.42 -9.84 19.31
N VAL A 228 2.05 -10.79 18.46
CA VAL A 228 1.26 -10.59 17.25
C VAL A 228 0.00 -11.44 17.35
N ILE A 229 -1.17 -10.84 17.18
CA ILE A 229 -2.45 -11.51 17.15
C ILE A 229 -3.12 -11.23 15.82
N HIS A 230 -3.47 -12.28 15.09
CA HIS A 230 -4.35 -12.22 13.93
C HIS A 230 -5.73 -12.75 14.29
N THR A 231 -6.75 -12.23 13.61
CA THR A 231 -8.13 -12.70 13.78
C THR A 231 -8.81 -12.89 12.43
N LEU A 232 -9.66 -13.89 12.35
CA LEU A 232 -10.56 -14.17 11.23
C LEU A 232 -12.00 -14.19 11.71
N GLY A 233 -12.97 -14.04 10.81
CA GLY A 233 -14.39 -14.13 11.14
C GLY A 233 -15.02 -12.77 11.50
N SER A 234 -15.82 -12.72 12.58
CA SER A 234 -16.53 -11.50 13.00
C SER A 234 -15.57 -10.33 13.25
N PRO A 235 -15.94 -9.09 12.88
CA PRO A 235 -17.24 -8.66 12.34
C PRO A 235 -17.36 -8.79 10.81
N ASN A 236 -16.28 -9.21 10.12
CA ASN A 236 -16.33 -9.31 8.66
C ASN A 236 -17.49 -10.22 8.23
N PRO A 237 -18.34 -9.81 7.27
CA PRO A 237 -19.28 -10.74 6.67
C PRO A 237 -18.54 -11.96 6.10
N ALA A 238 -19.12 -13.14 6.23
CA ALA A 238 -18.47 -14.38 5.77
C ALA A 238 -18.10 -14.37 4.27
N SER A 239 -18.75 -13.53 3.47
CA SER A 239 -18.47 -13.34 2.05
C SER A 239 -17.39 -12.29 1.76
N VAL A 240 -16.88 -11.59 2.76
CA VAL A 240 -15.84 -10.55 2.62
C VAL A 240 -14.50 -11.13 3.06
N PHE A 241 -13.54 -11.13 2.16
CA PHE A 241 -12.17 -11.51 2.50
C PHE A 241 -11.56 -10.52 3.50
N GLY A 242 -10.77 -11.02 4.43
CA GLY A 242 -10.03 -10.19 5.37
C GLY A 242 -10.01 -10.74 6.77
N GLY A 243 -9.57 -9.91 7.69
CA GLY A 243 -9.41 -10.24 9.10
C GLY A 243 -8.83 -9.07 9.85
N GLY A 244 -8.68 -9.21 11.16
CA GLY A 244 -8.11 -8.19 12.02
C GLY A 244 -6.73 -8.58 12.54
N PHE A 245 -6.04 -7.59 13.09
CA PHE A 245 -4.77 -7.81 13.76
C PHE A 245 -4.59 -6.88 14.96
N ILE A 246 -3.80 -7.31 15.94
CA ILE A 246 -3.26 -6.49 17.02
C ILE A 246 -1.79 -6.85 17.18
N TYR A 247 -0.90 -5.88 17.02
CA TYR A 247 0.54 -6.05 17.10
C TYR A 247 1.13 -5.13 18.16
N SER A 248 1.96 -5.68 19.06
CA SER A 248 2.75 -4.87 19.97
C SER A 248 3.70 -3.95 19.19
N LEU A 249 3.77 -2.69 19.56
CA LEU A 249 4.74 -1.69 19.10
C LEU A 249 5.59 -1.18 20.27
N GLY A 250 6.01 -2.10 21.13
CA GLY A 250 6.69 -1.82 22.39
C GLY A 250 5.77 -1.96 23.60
N GLU A 251 6.27 -1.59 24.77
CA GLU A 251 5.60 -1.82 26.05
C GLU A 251 4.25 -1.08 26.16
N LYS A 252 4.17 0.12 25.62
CA LYS A 252 3.04 1.05 25.84
C LYS A 252 2.20 1.31 24.60
N MET A 253 2.50 0.71 23.45
CA MET A 253 1.78 0.95 22.21
C MET A 253 1.39 -0.32 21.49
N ALA A 254 0.31 -0.23 20.72
CA ALA A 254 -0.10 -1.29 19.81
C ALA A 254 -0.66 -0.73 18.50
N ALA A 255 -0.45 -1.48 17.42
CA ALA A 255 -1.20 -1.32 16.18
C ALA A 255 -2.41 -2.24 16.21
N VAL A 256 -3.59 -1.71 15.91
CA VAL A 256 -4.82 -2.47 15.72
C VAL A 256 -5.40 -2.15 14.35
N GLY A 257 -5.81 -3.17 13.59
CA GLY A 257 -6.33 -2.95 12.25
C GLY A 257 -7.31 -4.02 11.79
N LEU A 258 -8.02 -3.66 10.71
CA LEU A 258 -8.95 -4.52 10.01
C LEU A 258 -8.68 -4.44 8.52
N ILE A 259 -8.65 -5.59 7.87
CA ILE A 259 -8.48 -5.75 6.41
C ILE A 259 -9.81 -6.17 5.82
N LEU A 260 -10.21 -5.53 4.72
CA LEU A 260 -11.44 -5.79 3.98
C LEU A 260 -11.15 -5.87 2.48
N GLY A 261 -11.32 -7.04 1.88
CA GLY A 261 -11.18 -7.22 0.41
C GLY A 261 -12.19 -6.37 -0.34
N LEU A 262 -11.69 -5.54 -1.28
CA LEU A 262 -12.54 -4.55 -1.99
C LEU A 262 -13.53 -5.19 -2.98
N ASP A 263 -13.45 -6.49 -3.22
CA ASP A 263 -14.41 -7.25 -4.04
C ASP A 263 -15.74 -7.57 -3.31
N TRP A 264 -16.01 -6.96 -2.15
CA TRP A 264 -17.26 -7.15 -1.43
C TRP A 264 -18.47 -6.68 -2.25
N LYS A 265 -19.65 -7.31 -2.00
CA LYS A 265 -20.87 -7.09 -2.81
C LYS A 265 -21.77 -5.94 -2.34
N TYR A 266 -21.58 -5.41 -1.14
CA TYR A 266 -22.52 -4.49 -0.50
C TYR A 266 -22.24 -3.03 -0.88
N GLY A 267 -23.28 -2.30 -1.35
CA GLY A 267 -23.12 -0.89 -1.69
C GLY A 267 -22.98 0.03 -0.48
N ASP A 268 -23.52 -0.37 0.67
CA ASP A 268 -23.58 0.41 1.92
C ASP A 268 -22.58 -0.05 2.98
N LEU A 269 -21.58 -0.88 2.64
CA LEU A 269 -20.55 -1.27 3.59
C LEU A 269 -19.59 -0.11 3.84
N THR A 270 -19.47 0.28 5.11
CA THR A 270 -18.61 1.37 5.57
C THR A 270 -17.42 0.81 6.35
N PRO A 271 -16.21 0.76 5.75
CA PRO A 271 -15.04 0.12 6.34
C PRO A 271 -14.66 0.67 7.72
N GLN A 272 -14.78 1.98 7.92
CA GLN A 272 -14.48 2.60 9.21
C GLN A 272 -15.46 2.11 10.30
N ARG A 273 -16.75 1.92 9.97
CA ARG A 273 -17.73 1.35 10.90
C ARG A 273 -17.48 -0.14 11.18
N GLU A 274 -17.04 -0.91 10.19
CA GLU A 274 -16.62 -2.30 10.42
C GLU A 274 -15.38 -2.38 11.33
N PHE A 275 -14.46 -1.43 11.20
CA PHE A 275 -13.31 -1.31 12.11
C PHE A 275 -13.74 -1.01 13.56
N GLU A 276 -14.70 -0.10 13.77
CA GLU A 276 -15.24 0.15 15.12
C GLU A 276 -15.99 -1.07 15.68
N ARG A 277 -16.72 -1.84 14.85
CA ARG A 277 -17.29 -3.15 15.27
C ARG A 277 -16.20 -4.13 15.71
N TYR A 278 -15.09 -4.16 14.99
CA TYR A 278 -13.97 -5.01 15.34
C TYR A 278 -13.39 -4.61 16.71
N ARG A 279 -13.17 -3.33 16.93
CA ARG A 279 -12.69 -2.80 18.22
C ARG A 279 -13.67 -3.05 19.37
N ALA A 280 -14.97 -3.03 19.09
CA ALA A 280 -16.03 -3.31 20.07
C ALA A 280 -16.24 -4.81 20.35
N HIS A 281 -15.61 -5.72 19.59
CA HIS A 281 -15.72 -7.15 19.88
C HIS A 281 -15.15 -7.45 21.29
N PRO A 282 -15.85 -8.20 22.18
CA PRO A 282 -15.46 -8.35 23.59
C PRO A 282 -14.01 -8.79 23.81
N PHE A 283 -13.50 -9.69 22.98
CA PHE A 283 -12.11 -10.12 23.03
C PHE A 283 -11.15 -8.98 22.71
N ILE A 284 -11.43 -8.22 21.65
CA ILE A 284 -10.59 -7.10 21.20
C ILE A 284 -10.68 -5.92 22.17
N ALA A 285 -11.89 -5.57 22.61
CA ALA A 285 -12.11 -4.49 23.59
C ALA A 285 -11.35 -4.73 24.90
N LYS A 286 -11.28 -6.00 25.35
CA LYS A 286 -10.50 -6.37 26.53
C LYS A 286 -9.00 -6.11 26.32
N LEU A 287 -8.46 -6.43 25.14
CA LEU A 287 -7.05 -6.20 24.80
C LEU A 287 -6.70 -4.71 24.64
N LEU A 288 -7.68 -3.90 24.28
CA LEU A 288 -7.52 -2.44 24.08
C LEU A 288 -7.97 -1.61 25.28
N ALA A 289 -8.36 -2.25 26.39
CA ALA A 289 -8.92 -1.56 27.57
C ALA A 289 -7.95 -0.49 28.10
N GLY A 290 -8.47 0.73 28.37
CA GLY A 290 -7.71 1.86 28.89
C GLY A 290 -6.80 2.56 27.87
N SER A 291 -6.69 2.07 26.63
CA SER A 291 -5.87 2.72 25.62
C SER A 291 -6.56 3.96 24.99
N VAL A 292 -5.74 4.87 24.51
CA VAL A 292 -6.17 6.04 23.73
C VAL A 292 -5.65 5.90 22.29
N THR A 293 -6.50 6.16 21.31
CA THR A 293 -6.07 6.19 19.89
C THR A 293 -5.28 7.47 19.63
N ILE A 294 -4.05 7.32 19.14
CA ILE A 294 -3.12 8.44 18.88
C ILE A 294 -2.89 8.70 17.39
N ALA A 295 -3.18 7.72 16.54
CA ALA A 295 -3.09 7.85 15.09
C ALA A 295 -4.04 6.89 14.41
N THR A 296 -4.52 7.25 13.23
CA THR A 296 -5.37 6.43 12.35
C THR A 296 -4.87 6.50 10.92
N GLY A 297 -5.27 5.54 10.10
CA GLY A 297 -4.96 5.58 8.68
C GLY A 297 -5.64 4.46 7.91
N ALA A 298 -5.66 4.61 6.60
CA ALA A 298 -6.18 3.60 5.70
C ALA A 298 -5.36 3.57 4.40
N LYS A 299 -5.16 2.37 3.85
CA LYS A 299 -4.42 2.17 2.59
C LYS A 299 -4.89 0.90 1.90
N THR A 300 -4.95 0.93 0.56
CA THR A 300 -5.16 -0.28 -0.22
C THR A 300 -3.89 -1.15 -0.24
N ILE A 301 -4.09 -2.45 -0.40
CA ILE A 301 -3.05 -3.48 -0.45
C ILE A 301 -3.34 -4.35 -1.68
N PRO A 302 -2.37 -4.58 -2.60
CA PRO A 302 -2.55 -5.48 -3.73
C PRO A 302 -2.51 -6.94 -3.25
N GLU A 303 -3.43 -7.81 -3.76
CA GLU A 303 -3.65 -9.13 -3.15
C GLU A 303 -3.44 -10.35 -4.06
N VAL A 304 -3.45 -10.18 -5.39
CA VAL A 304 -3.42 -11.35 -6.30
C VAL A 304 -2.01 -11.94 -6.45
N GLY A 305 -0.98 -11.12 -6.28
CA GLY A 305 0.41 -11.56 -6.41
C GLY A 305 0.70 -12.13 -7.82
N TYR A 306 1.25 -13.35 -7.89
CA TYR A 306 1.87 -13.94 -9.09
C TYR A 306 1.05 -13.82 -10.40
N PHE A 307 -0.23 -14.13 -10.38
CA PHE A 307 -1.05 -14.07 -11.60
C PHE A 307 -1.50 -12.66 -12.00
N ALA A 308 -1.32 -11.66 -11.13
CA ALA A 308 -1.55 -10.26 -11.46
C ALA A 308 -0.29 -9.53 -11.92
N LEU A 309 0.88 -10.19 -11.88
CA LEU A 309 2.12 -9.60 -12.38
C LEU A 309 2.01 -9.36 -13.89
N GLY A 310 2.22 -8.11 -14.28
CA GLY A 310 2.35 -7.69 -15.67
C GLY A 310 3.79 -7.62 -16.13
N ALA A 311 4.06 -6.71 -17.06
CA ALA A 311 5.42 -6.32 -17.41
C ALA A 311 6.12 -5.74 -16.18
N LEU A 312 7.31 -6.26 -15.86
CA LEU A 312 8.15 -5.79 -14.74
C LEU A 312 9.27 -4.86 -15.22
N ALA A 313 9.59 -4.93 -16.52
CA ALA A 313 10.61 -4.14 -17.18
C ALA A 313 10.19 -3.79 -18.61
N ALA A 314 10.56 -2.60 -19.04
CA ALA A 314 10.51 -2.13 -20.43
C ALA A 314 11.75 -1.29 -20.71
N SER A 315 12.01 -0.95 -21.96
CA SER A 315 13.12 -0.04 -22.29
C SER A 315 13.03 1.22 -21.45
N GLY A 316 14.07 1.51 -20.68
CA GLY A 316 14.17 2.69 -19.81
C GLY A 316 13.43 2.59 -18.48
N ALA A 317 12.75 1.49 -18.13
CA ALA A 317 12.05 1.41 -16.84
C ALA A 317 11.94 0.02 -16.21
N LEU A 318 11.86 0.02 -14.87
CA LEU A 318 11.58 -1.12 -14.00
C LEU A 318 10.46 -0.78 -13.01
N VAL A 319 9.62 -1.77 -12.64
CA VAL A 319 8.58 -1.59 -11.61
C VAL A 319 8.93 -2.41 -10.38
N VAL A 320 8.84 -1.82 -9.19
CA VAL A 320 9.22 -2.44 -7.91
C VAL A 320 8.11 -2.36 -6.86
N GLY A 321 8.17 -3.18 -5.83
CA GLY A 321 7.28 -3.14 -4.67
C GLY A 321 5.81 -3.36 -5.02
N ASP A 322 4.93 -2.66 -4.30
CA ASP A 322 3.47 -2.77 -4.46
C ASP A 322 2.99 -2.29 -5.83
N GLY A 323 3.74 -1.41 -6.51
CA GLY A 323 3.48 -1.01 -7.89
C GLY A 323 3.51 -2.19 -8.86
N ALA A 324 4.39 -3.16 -8.62
CA ALA A 324 4.42 -4.43 -9.34
C ALA A 324 3.41 -5.46 -8.78
N GLY A 325 2.89 -5.27 -7.57
CA GLY A 325 2.02 -6.25 -6.90
C GLY A 325 2.79 -7.27 -6.07
N PHE A 326 3.98 -6.95 -5.58
CA PHE A 326 4.81 -7.87 -4.79
C PHE A 326 4.34 -7.94 -3.33
N VAL A 327 3.13 -8.45 -3.12
CA VAL A 327 2.56 -8.74 -1.80
C VAL A 327 2.13 -10.20 -1.75
N ASN A 328 2.49 -10.89 -0.69
CA ASN A 328 2.11 -12.29 -0.44
C ASN A 328 1.01 -12.34 0.61
N MET A 329 -0.21 -12.67 0.18
CA MET A 329 -1.38 -12.72 1.07
C MET A 329 -1.42 -13.96 1.97
N GLU A 330 -0.71 -15.03 1.65
CA GLU A 330 -0.53 -16.17 2.56
C GLU A 330 0.30 -15.75 3.77
N LYS A 331 1.41 -15.04 3.56
CA LYS A 331 2.27 -14.50 4.61
C LYS A 331 1.74 -13.22 5.25
N ILE A 332 0.79 -12.54 4.61
CA ILE A 332 0.29 -11.20 4.99
C ILE A 332 1.44 -10.17 5.02
N LYS A 333 2.34 -10.23 4.05
CA LYS A 333 3.58 -9.45 4.02
C LYS A 333 3.87 -8.87 2.65
N GLY A 334 4.43 -7.65 2.62
CA GLY A 334 4.80 -6.93 1.39
C GLY A 334 6.13 -6.15 1.52
N ILE A 335 6.46 -5.65 2.71
CA ILE A 335 7.57 -4.70 2.91
C ILE A 335 8.90 -5.31 2.46
N HIS A 336 9.25 -6.53 2.91
CA HIS A 336 10.50 -7.20 2.55
C HIS A 336 10.56 -7.51 1.04
N TYR A 337 9.45 -7.88 0.38
CA TYR A 337 9.42 -8.03 -1.09
C TYR A 337 9.65 -6.70 -1.80
N GLY A 338 9.12 -5.61 -1.26
CA GLY A 338 9.43 -4.27 -1.75
C GLY A 338 10.93 -3.99 -1.72
N ILE A 339 11.58 -4.23 -0.58
CA ILE A 339 13.04 -4.06 -0.39
C ILE A 339 13.83 -5.00 -1.32
N LEU A 340 13.50 -6.30 -1.35
CA LEU A 340 14.18 -7.30 -2.20
C LEU A 340 14.04 -6.97 -3.69
N SER A 341 12.87 -6.50 -4.12
CA SER A 341 12.67 -6.09 -5.51
C SER A 341 13.44 -4.82 -5.86
N GLY A 342 13.52 -3.89 -4.92
CA GLY A 342 14.36 -2.69 -5.08
C GLY A 342 15.84 -3.03 -5.22
N MET A 343 16.36 -3.97 -4.41
CA MET A 343 17.73 -4.44 -4.53
C MET A 343 17.96 -5.16 -5.86
N ALA A 344 17.04 -6.03 -6.30
CA ALA A 344 17.12 -6.70 -7.60
C ALA A 344 17.12 -5.70 -8.77
N ALA A 345 16.32 -4.63 -8.67
CA ALA A 345 16.32 -3.56 -9.66
C ALA A 345 17.67 -2.83 -9.69
N ALA A 346 18.24 -2.49 -8.52
CA ALA A 346 19.55 -1.84 -8.43
C ALA A 346 20.66 -2.68 -9.06
N ASP A 347 20.70 -3.99 -8.74
CA ASP A 347 21.68 -4.92 -9.29
C ASP A 347 21.60 -4.98 -10.84
N THR A 348 20.36 -4.93 -11.38
CA THR A 348 20.13 -4.89 -12.83
C THR A 348 20.55 -3.56 -13.46
N ILE A 349 20.28 -2.46 -12.77
CA ILE A 349 20.59 -1.10 -13.23
C ILE A 349 22.12 -0.91 -13.33
N VAL A 350 22.88 -1.40 -12.34
CA VAL A 350 24.35 -1.30 -12.36
C VAL A 350 24.92 -1.95 -13.61
N GLU A 351 24.46 -3.14 -13.97
CA GLU A 351 24.93 -3.84 -15.19
C GLU A 351 24.49 -3.11 -16.46
N ALA A 352 23.25 -2.63 -16.52
CA ALA A 352 22.72 -1.86 -17.65
C ALA A 352 23.52 -0.58 -17.89
N LEU A 353 23.83 0.16 -16.82
CA LEU A 353 24.68 1.36 -16.89
C LEU A 353 26.11 1.03 -17.28
N ALA A 354 26.65 -0.09 -16.80
CA ALA A 354 27.97 -0.57 -17.16
C ALA A 354 28.11 -0.91 -18.65
N ALA A 355 27.05 -1.53 -19.20
CA ALA A 355 26.99 -1.87 -20.62
C ALA A 355 26.61 -0.67 -21.52
N GLY A 356 26.18 0.45 -20.94
CA GLY A 356 25.67 1.60 -21.69
C GLY A 356 24.31 1.34 -22.36
N ASP A 357 23.66 0.20 -22.10
CA ASP A 357 22.39 -0.22 -22.66
C ASP A 357 21.30 -0.26 -21.60
N THR A 358 20.20 0.44 -21.85
CA THR A 358 19.02 0.51 -20.98
C THR A 358 17.77 0.00 -21.71
N GLY A 359 17.95 -0.76 -22.75
CA GLY A 359 16.89 -1.41 -23.52
C GLY A 359 16.25 -2.57 -22.76
N LYS A 360 15.13 -3.06 -23.27
CA LYS A 360 14.36 -4.16 -22.64
C LYS A 360 15.22 -5.42 -22.44
N ALA A 361 16.12 -5.74 -23.39
CA ALA A 361 17.00 -6.90 -23.30
C ALA A 361 18.00 -6.77 -22.16
N ALA A 362 18.64 -5.62 -21.99
CA ALA A 362 19.58 -5.36 -20.90
C ALA A 362 18.88 -5.41 -19.51
N LEU A 363 17.60 -5.08 -19.43
CA LEU A 363 16.81 -5.12 -18.21
C LEU A 363 16.14 -6.48 -17.93
N ALA A 364 16.26 -7.46 -18.83
CA ALA A 364 15.64 -8.78 -18.67
C ALA A 364 16.16 -9.55 -17.44
N GLY A 365 17.41 -9.34 -17.03
CA GLY A 365 18.02 -9.92 -15.83
C GLY A 365 17.29 -9.59 -14.52
N TYR A 366 16.46 -8.55 -14.50
CA TYR A 366 15.64 -8.20 -13.32
C TYR A 366 14.75 -9.35 -12.87
N ARG A 367 14.08 -10.04 -13.81
CA ARG A 367 13.22 -11.19 -13.49
C ARG A 367 14.00 -12.35 -12.88
N THR A 368 15.19 -12.64 -13.39
CA THR A 368 16.06 -13.68 -12.85
C THR A 368 16.46 -13.37 -11.39
N ARG A 369 16.82 -12.12 -11.11
CA ARG A 369 17.16 -11.68 -9.73
C ARG A 369 15.98 -11.76 -8.77
N LEU A 370 14.77 -11.52 -9.25
CA LEU A 370 13.56 -11.70 -8.44
C LEU A 370 13.30 -13.18 -8.12
N GLU A 371 13.63 -14.12 -9.05
CA GLU A 371 13.60 -15.56 -8.77
C GLU A 371 14.68 -15.93 -7.73
N GLU A 372 15.91 -15.50 -7.91
CA GLU A 372 17.05 -15.78 -7.02
C GLU A 372 16.84 -15.23 -5.61
N ARG A 373 16.23 -14.04 -5.46
CA ARG A 373 15.90 -13.41 -4.17
C ARG A 373 14.62 -13.98 -3.54
N GLY A 374 14.01 -15.01 -4.10
CA GLY A 374 12.83 -15.68 -3.56
C GLY A 374 11.52 -14.91 -3.75
N VAL A 375 11.50 -13.72 -4.36
CA VAL A 375 10.28 -12.91 -4.54
C VAL A 375 9.26 -13.66 -5.41
N LEU A 376 9.66 -14.07 -6.62
CA LEU A 376 8.75 -14.77 -7.52
C LEU A 376 8.42 -16.20 -7.08
N PRO A 377 9.33 -17.01 -6.52
CA PRO A 377 9.01 -18.31 -5.95
C PRO A 377 7.94 -18.26 -4.86
N ASP A 378 8.06 -17.31 -3.91
CA ASP A 378 7.09 -17.14 -2.84
C ASP A 378 5.71 -16.70 -3.34
N LEU A 379 5.67 -15.75 -4.29
CA LEU A 379 4.42 -15.34 -4.92
C LEU A 379 3.80 -16.48 -5.75
N ARG A 380 4.63 -17.30 -6.42
CA ARG A 380 4.16 -18.48 -7.18
C ARG A 380 3.56 -19.53 -6.24
N HIS A 381 4.12 -19.72 -5.07
CA HIS A 381 3.55 -20.59 -4.03
C HIS A 381 2.14 -20.10 -3.63
N ALA A 382 1.98 -18.83 -3.30
CA ALA A 382 0.72 -18.23 -2.86
C ALA A 382 -0.26 -17.88 -4.01
N ARG A 383 0.04 -18.25 -5.27
CA ARG A 383 -0.63 -17.77 -6.50
C ARG A 383 -2.15 -17.90 -6.53
N ASN A 384 -2.71 -18.87 -5.83
CA ASN A 384 -4.16 -19.14 -5.75
C ASN A 384 -4.75 -18.84 -4.36
N TYR A 385 -3.94 -18.41 -3.38
CA TYR A 385 -4.38 -18.22 -1.99
C TYR A 385 -5.56 -17.25 -1.91
N ARG A 386 -5.40 -16.03 -2.44
CA ARG A 386 -6.48 -15.02 -2.43
C ARG A 386 -7.73 -15.48 -3.19
N ALA A 387 -7.55 -16.11 -4.33
CA ALA A 387 -8.64 -16.58 -5.17
C ALA A 387 -9.47 -17.70 -4.52
N ALA A 388 -8.89 -18.48 -3.60
CA ALA A 388 -9.58 -19.50 -2.84
C ALA A 388 -10.76 -18.92 -2.02
N PHE A 389 -10.64 -17.68 -1.55
CA PHE A 389 -11.66 -17.00 -0.73
C PHE A 389 -12.80 -16.35 -1.52
N ARG A 390 -12.83 -16.44 -2.85
CA ARG A 390 -13.94 -15.84 -3.65
C ARG A 390 -15.35 -16.30 -3.24
N ARG A 391 -15.47 -17.48 -2.64
CA ARG A 391 -16.74 -18.04 -2.13
C ARG A 391 -16.92 -17.86 -0.62
N GLY A 392 -16.21 -16.91 -0.03
CA GLY A 392 -16.26 -16.59 1.40
C GLY A 392 -15.31 -17.42 2.25
N ILE A 393 -15.28 -17.09 3.56
CA ILE A 393 -14.27 -17.59 4.49
C ILE A 393 -14.45 -19.10 4.78
N TYR A 394 -15.67 -19.61 4.87
CA TYR A 394 -15.93 -21.00 5.25
C TYR A 394 -15.45 -22.02 4.22
N LEU A 395 -15.56 -21.70 2.93
CA LEU A 395 -15.01 -22.51 1.85
C LEU A 395 -13.58 -22.11 1.52
N GLY A 396 -13.25 -20.85 1.67
CA GLY A 396 -11.95 -20.30 1.34
C GLY A 396 -10.84 -20.77 2.27
N ALA A 397 -11.08 -20.79 3.57
CA ALA A 397 -10.06 -21.18 4.54
C ALA A 397 -9.55 -22.63 4.33
N PRO A 398 -10.39 -23.67 4.23
CA PRO A 398 -9.92 -25.02 3.89
C PRO A 398 -9.24 -25.09 2.51
N LEU A 399 -9.81 -24.41 1.49
CA LEU A 399 -9.24 -24.42 0.15
C LEU A 399 -7.88 -23.71 0.10
N SER A 400 -7.68 -22.67 0.91
CA SER A 400 -6.41 -21.95 0.98
C SER A 400 -5.25 -22.83 1.46
N LEU A 401 -5.51 -23.80 2.35
CA LEU A 401 -4.49 -24.72 2.85
C LEU A 401 -3.86 -25.61 1.76
N ILE A 402 -4.62 -25.87 0.70
CA ILE A 402 -4.16 -26.68 -0.44
C ILE A 402 -3.94 -25.85 -1.71
N SER A 403 -4.19 -24.55 -1.66
CA SER A 403 -4.21 -23.67 -2.83
C SER A 403 -2.89 -23.62 -3.59
N SER A 404 -1.76 -23.76 -2.89
CA SER A 404 -0.41 -23.84 -3.49
C SER A 404 -0.20 -25.08 -4.36
N ARG A 405 -0.93 -26.18 -4.07
CA ARG A 405 -0.87 -27.46 -4.78
C ARG A 405 -1.85 -27.53 -5.96
N LEU A 406 -2.82 -26.60 -6.02
CA LEU A 406 -3.80 -26.59 -7.11
C LEU A 406 -3.11 -26.31 -8.45
N PRO A 407 -3.34 -27.13 -9.48
CA PRO A 407 -2.83 -26.84 -10.81
C PRO A 407 -3.56 -25.63 -11.41
N GLY A 408 -2.87 -24.90 -12.30
CA GLY A 408 -3.46 -23.82 -13.06
C GLY A 408 -3.72 -22.55 -12.25
N ARG A 409 -4.67 -21.76 -12.72
CA ARG A 409 -5.02 -20.41 -12.25
C ARG A 409 -6.48 -20.37 -11.83
N LEU A 410 -6.73 -19.98 -10.60
CA LEU A 410 -8.06 -19.53 -10.16
C LEU A 410 -8.28 -18.08 -10.62
N GLY A 411 -9.37 -17.86 -11.37
CA GLY A 411 -9.67 -16.53 -11.92
C GLY A 411 -10.12 -15.55 -10.85
N MET A 412 -9.81 -14.27 -11.04
CA MET A 412 -10.31 -13.14 -10.26
C MET A 412 -11.04 -12.16 -11.16
N GLU A 413 -11.92 -11.35 -10.57
CA GLU A 413 -12.59 -10.24 -11.24
C GLU A 413 -12.13 -8.92 -10.62
N PRO A 414 -12.13 -7.80 -11.38
CA PRO A 414 -11.80 -6.48 -10.83
C PRO A 414 -12.74 -6.08 -9.68
N ASP A 415 -12.22 -5.34 -8.70
CA ASP A 415 -12.96 -4.95 -7.49
C ASP A 415 -14.26 -4.19 -7.76
N PHE A 416 -14.30 -3.34 -8.78
CA PHE A 416 -15.51 -2.58 -9.13
C PHE A 416 -16.70 -3.49 -9.50
N ARG A 417 -16.44 -4.68 -10.07
CA ARG A 417 -17.45 -5.68 -10.39
C ARG A 417 -17.96 -6.45 -9.17
N GLY A 418 -17.26 -6.36 -8.05
CA GLY A 418 -17.65 -7.00 -6.80
C GLY A 418 -18.98 -6.48 -6.29
N THR A 419 -19.21 -5.16 -6.29
CA THR A 419 -20.46 -4.55 -5.82
C THR A 419 -21.65 -4.98 -6.67
N LYS A 420 -22.71 -5.50 -6.02
CA LYS A 420 -23.90 -6.01 -6.72
C LYS A 420 -25.09 -5.07 -6.55
N LYS A 421 -25.88 -4.91 -7.63
CA LYS A 421 -27.10 -4.09 -7.60
C LYS A 421 -28.02 -4.52 -6.47
N GLY A 422 -28.54 -3.55 -5.73
CA GLY A 422 -29.47 -3.77 -4.63
C GLY A 422 -28.90 -4.47 -3.39
N ALA A 423 -27.63 -4.92 -3.43
CA ALA A 423 -27.05 -5.60 -2.28
C ALA A 423 -26.72 -4.59 -1.17
N ARG A 424 -27.36 -4.77 -0.01
CA ARG A 424 -27.18 -3.95 1.20
C ARG A 424 -26.82 -4.85 2.38
N ILE A 425 -25.98 -4.35 3.27
CA ILE A 425 -25.64 -5.03 4.52
C ILE A 425 -26.52 -4.57 5.68
N ASN A 426 -27.03 -3.33 5.63
CA ASN A 426 -27.98 -2.73 6.56
C ASN A 426 -27.58 -2.95 8.04
N ARG A 427 -26.35 -2.66 8.41
CA ARG A 427 -25.90 -2.82 9.79
C ARG A 427 -26.12 -1.57 10.61
N PRO A 428 -26.59 -1.69 11.89
CA PRO A 428 -26.71 -0.56 12.79
C PRO A 428 -25.35 0.08 13.06
N ASP A 429 -25.32 1.35 13.44
CA ASP A 429 -24.08 2.01 13.82
C ASP A 429 -23.48 1.34 15.08
N PRO A 430 -22.20 0.93 15.09
CA PRO A 430 -21.57 0.34 16.26
C PRO A 430 -21.23 1.37 17.35
N GLY A 431 -21.35 2.68 17.05
CA GLY A 431 -20.72 3.73 17.85
C GLY A 431 -19.22 3.80 17.66
N GLY A 432 -18.49 4.29 18.64
CA GLY A 432 -17.03 4.43 18.62
C GLY A 432 -16.59 5.74 17.96
N MET A 433 -15.40 5.74 17.35
CA MET A 433 -14.80 6.92 16.72
C MET A 433 -15.62 7.34 15.49
N ASP A 434 -16.00 8.61 15.43
CA ASP A 434 -16.63 9.17 14.23
C ASP A 434 -15.61 9.41 13.11
N GLY A 435 -16.12 9.69 11.88
CA GLY A 435 -15.27 9.85 10.71
C GLY A 435 -14.42 11.12 10.74
N ALA A 436 -14.89 12.20 11.36
CA ALA A 436 -14.12 13.44 11.46
C ALA A 436 -12.91 13.26 12.39
N THR A 437 -13.13 12.63 13.55
CA THR A 437 -12.04 12.23 14.47
C THR A 437 -11.06 11.27 13.79
N PHE A 438 -11.57 10.27 13.03
CA PHE A 438 -10.71 9.35 12.27
C PHE A 438 -9.80 10.12 11.30
N VAL A 439 -10.35 11.00 10.48
CA VAL A 439 -9.59 11.81 9.50
C VAL A 439 -8.59 12.73 10.22
N SER A 440 -9.00 13.41 11.28
CA SER A 440 -8.12 14.28 12.06
C SER A 440 -6.88 13.55 12.56
N LEU A 441 -7.03 12.32 13.07
CA LEU A 441 -5.93 11.51 13.61
C LEU A 441 -4.99 10.95 12.52
N THR A 442 -5.33 11.07 11.23
CA THR A 442 -4.40 10.77 10.12
C THR A 442 -3.38 11.87 9.90
N GLY A 443 -3.62 13.06 10.44
CA GLY A 443 -2.85 14.26 10.18
C GLY A 443 -2.91 14.73 8.74
N SER A 444 -3.93 14.30 7.96
CA SER A 444 -4.08 14.69 6.55
C SER A 444 -4.20 16.21 6.43
N LEU A 445 -3.41 16.76 5.52
CA LEU A 445 -3.41 18.19 5.23
C LEU A 445 -3.37 18.40 3.73
N HIS A 446 -4.36 19.12 3.21
CA HIS A 446 -4.46 19.55 1.83
C HIS A 446 -4.67 21.05 1.76
N ARG A 447 -4.20 21.66 0.69
CA ARG A 447 -4.60 23.03 0.34
C ARG A 447 -6.04 22.98 -0.16
N GLU A 448 -6.87 23.90 0.33
CA GLU A 448 -8.29 23.94 -0.06
C GLU A 448 -8.50 24.73 -1.38
N ASP A 449 -7.58 25.65 -1.67
CA ASP A 449 -7.59 26.45 -2.89
C ASP A 449 -6.69 25.81 -3.97
N GLU A 450 -7.06 24.59 -4.38
CA GLU A 450 -6.49 23.86 -5.52
C GLU A 450 -7.54 22.97 -6.17
N PRO A 451 -7.36 22.53 -7.43
CA PRO A 451 -8.28 21.62 -8.08
C PRO A 451 -8.37 20.30 -7.31
N ALA A 452 -9.60 19.79 -7.13
CA ALA A 452 -9.78 18.49 -6.51
C ALA A 452 -9.02 17.40 -7.29
N HIS A 453 -8.21 16.61 -6.58
CA HIS A 453 -7.40 15.54 -7.16
C HIS A 453 -8.20 14.24 -7.42
N MET A 454 -9.50 14.24 -7.14
CA MET A 454 -10.45 13.24 -7.61
C MET A 454 -11.54 13.93 -8.44
N THR A 455 -11.98 13.25 -9.50
CA THR A 455 -13.01 13.76 -10.42
C THR A 455 -14.09 12.70 -10.60
N VAL A 456 -15.35 13.09 -10.49
CA VAL A 456 -16.50 12.35 -10.99
C VAL A 456 -16.61 12.60 -12.47
N LEU A 457 -16.43 11.55 -13.29
CA LEU A 457 -16.33 11.69 -14.76
C LEU A 457 -17.68 12.06 -15.41
N ASP A 458 -18.77 11.46 -14.92
CA ASP A 458 -20.13 11.66 -15.41
C ASP A 458 -21.08 11.73 -14.21
N PRO A 459 -21.54 12.94 -13.81
CA PRO A 459 -22.47 13.09 -12.70
C PRO A 459 -23.82 12.36 -12.90
N GLN A 460 -24.28 12.17 -14.14
CA GLN A 460 -25.56 11.51 -14.43
C GLN A 460 -25.52 10.03 -14.02
N LYS A 461 -24.37 9.37 -14.12
CA LYS A 461 -24.20 7.99 -13.61
C LYS A 461 -24.38 7.89 -12.09
N CYS A 462 -24.15 8.96 -11.34
CA CYS A 462 -24.31 8.95 -9.88
C CYS A 462 -25.78 8.88 -9.47
N ILE A 463 -26.71 9.39 -10.31
CA ILE A 463 -28.17 9.32 -10.08
C ILE A 463 -28.63 7.85 -10.11
N SER A 464 -28.25 7.10 -11.14
CA SER A 464 -28.55 5.66 -11.22
C SER A 464 -27.81 4.86 -10.14
N CYS A 465 -26.58 5.26 -9.79
CA CYS A 465 -25.79 4.65 -8.74
C CYS A 465 -26.48 4.74 -7.36
N ALA A 466 -27.22 5.82 -7.08
CA ALA A 466 -27.97 5.98 -5.83
C ALA A 466 -28.97 4.82 -5.60
N ALA A 467 -29.75 4.49 -6.61
CA ALA A 467 -30.72 3.39 -6.56
C ALA A 467 -30.02 2.02 -6.57
N ASP A 468 -29.12 1.81 -7.53
CA ASP A 468 -28.50 0.51 -7.79
C ASP A 468 -27.47 0.11 -6.73
N TYR A 469 -26.62 1.05 -6.28
CA TYR A 469 -25.43 0.77 -5.48
C TYR A 469 -25.29 1.64 -4.22
N ALA A 470 -26.35 2.39 -3.82
CA ALA A 470 -26.37 3.32 -2.67
C ALA A 470 -25.30 4.40 -2.75
N ASN A 471 -24.92 4.86 -3.93
CA ASN A 471 -23.76 5.75 -4.07
C ASN A 471 -22.56 5.27 -3.22
N SER A 472 -22.12 4.04 -3.47
CA SER A 472 -21.20 3.30 -2.60
C SER A 472 -19.92 4.05 -2.22
N CYS A 473 -19.52 5.09 -2.99
CA CYS A 473 -18.41 5.96 -2.65
C CYS A 473 -18.63 6.75 -1.35
N THR A 474 -19.87 7.07 -1.01
CA THR A 474 -20.22 7.76 0.25
C THR A 474 -20.07 6.85 1.48
N HIS A 475 -20.00 5.53 1.27
CA HIS A 475 -19.83 4.51 2.30
C HIS A 475 -18.40 3.98 2.36
N PHE A 476 -17.82 3.57 1.22
CA PHE A 476 -16.53 2.91 1.23
C PHE A 476 -15.34 3.85 1.47
N CYS A 477 -15.52 5.17 1.34
CA CYS A 477 -14.40 6.09 1.53
C CYS A 477 -14.09 6.30 3.02
N PRO A 478 -12.92 5.84 3.54
CA PRO A 478 -12.59 6.02 4.95
C PRO A 478 -12.34 7.49 5.33
N GLY A 479 -12.01 8.33 4.35
CA GLY A 479 -11.82 9.78 4.51
C GLY A 479 -13.12 10.58 4.42
N GLN A 480 -14.28 9.94 4.13
CA GLN A 480 -15.56 10.64 3.95
C GLN A 480 -15.51 11.79 2.93
N VAL A 481 -14.76 11.57 1.84
CA VAL A 481 -14.57 12.57 0.79
C VAL A 481 -15.85 12.83 0.00
N TYR A 482 -16.70 11.80 -0.15
CA TYR A 482 -17.87 11.81 -1.02
C TYR A 482 -19.15 11.98 -0.21
N ARG A 483 -20.00 12.94 -0.56
CA ARG A 483 -21.32 13.17 0.01
C ARG A 483 -22.36 13.28 -1.11
N TRP A 484 -23.47 12.55 -0.98
CA TRP A 484 -24.63 12.70 -1.88
C TRP A 484 -25.53 13.81 -1.36
N ASP A 485 -25.85 14.79 -2.20
CA ASP A 485 -26.73 15.92 -1.85
C ASP A 485 -28.19 15.75 -2.32
N GLY A 486 -28.51 14.65 -2.97
CA GLY A 486 -29.80 14.37 -3.59
C GLY A 486 -29.76 14.40 -5.12
N GLU A 487 -28.81 15.11 -5.71
CA GLU A 487 -28.66 15.30 -7.15
C GLU A 487 -27.28 14.92 -7.68
N LYS A 488 -26.23 15.15 -6.91
CA LYS A 488 -24.84 14.92 -7.31
C LYS A 488 -23.95 14.51 -6.14
N ILE A 489 -22.78 14.04 -6.46
CA ILE A 489 -21.71 13.81 -5.47
C ILE A 489 -20.96 15.14 -5.22
N VAL A 490 -20.94 15.57 -3.97
CA VAL A 490 -20.12 16.69 -3.48
C VAL A 490 -18.83 16.14 -2.90
N LEU A 491 -17.70 16.78 -3.22
CA LEU A 491 -16.36 16.35 -2.82
C LEU A 491 -15.79 17.21 -1.71
N SER A 492 -15.29 16.58 -0.65
CA SER A 492 -14.46 17.18 0.40
C SER A 492 -13.02 16.67 0.22
N ALA A 493 -12.31 17.22 -0.78
CA ALA A 493 -11.00 16.72 -1.20
C ALA A 493 -9.94 16.80 -0.08
N SER A 494 -10.05 17.78 0.81
CA SER A 494 -9.15 17.98 1.98
C SER A 494 -9.16 16.80 2.96
N ASN A 495 -10.22 15.97 2.96
CA ASN A 495 -10.30 14.78 3.80
C ASN A 495 -9.59 13.55 3.20
N CYS A 496 -9.03 13.64 2.00
CA CYS A 496 -8.47 12.49 1.29
C CYS A 496 -7.23 11.92 2.00
N LEU A 497 -7.21 10.60 2.18
CA LEU A 497 -6.11 9.85 2.81
C LEU A 497 -5.14 9.23 1.79
N HIS A 498 -5.29 9.53 0.50
CA HIS A 498 -4.54 8.89 -0.59
C HIS A 498 -4.57 7.35 -0.52
N CYS A 499 -5.68 6.77 -0.05
CA CYS A 499 -5.81 5.32 0.13
C CYS A 499 -6.09 4.55 -1.16
N MET A 500 -6.51 5.22 -2.24
CA MET A 500 -6.80 4.69 -3.58
C MET A 500 -8.05 3.79 -3.68
N THR A 501 -8.85 3.65 -2.62
CA THR A 501 -10.07 2.82 -2.63
C THR A 501 -11.04 3.25 -3.74
N CYS A 502 -11.25 4.54 -3.92
CA CYS A 502 -12.21 5.07 -4.91
C CYS A 502 -11.79 4.77 -6.35
N ALA A 503 -10.50 4.74 -6.64
CA ALA A 503 -9.97 4.44 -7.95
C ALA A 503 -10.24 2.99 -8.41
N VAL A 504 -10.44 2.06 -7.46
CA VAL A 504 -10.63 0.64 -7.77
C VAL A 504 -12.03 0.11 -7.45
N LYS A 505 -12.80 0.78 -6.58
CA LYS A 505 -14.05 0.24 -6.04
C LYS A 505 -15.32 0.84 -6.65
N CYS A 506 -15.26 1.99 -7.34
CA CYS A 506 -16.45 2.60 -7.95
C CYS A 506 -17.11 1.63 -8.94
N PRO A 507 -18.36 1.16 -8.70
CA PRO A 507 -19.00 0.11 -9.50
C PRO A 507 -19.28 0.53 -10.96
N LEU A 508 -19.25 1.81 -11.25
CA LEU A 508 -19.45 2.40 -12.58
C LEU A 508 -18.16 2.94 -13.20
N GLU A 509 -16.99 2.70 -12.55
CA GLU A 509 -15.68 3.24 -12.97
C GLU A 509 -15.73 4.76 -13.23
N ASN A 510 -16.50 5.48 -12.43
CA ASN A 510 -16.87 6.87 -12.64
C ASN A 510 -16.04 7.85 -11.80
N ILE A 511 -14.99 7.39 -11.13
CA ILE A 511 -14.09 8.22 -10.33
C ILE A 511 -12.68 8.06 -10.87
N ARG A 512 -12.08 9.21 -11.24
CA ARG A 512 -10.65 9.29 -11.55
C ARG A 512 -9.93 9.95 -10.39
N TRP A 513 -8.86 9.32 -9.92
CA TRP A 513 -7.94 9.89 -8.94
C TRP A 513 -6.60 10.20 -9.62
N LEU A 514 -6.09 11.39 -9.43
CA LEU A 514 -4.76 11.82 -9.90
C LEU A 514 -4.01 12.40 -8.70
N PRO A 515 -2.67 12.37 -8.68
CA PRO A 515 -1.96 12.95 -7.55
C PRO A 515 -2.19 14.46 -7.51
N PRO A 516 -2.43 15.04 -6.30
CA PRO A 516 -2.51 16.49 -6.12
C PRO A 516 -1.13 17.15 -6.34
N GLU A 517 -1.05 18.44 -6.17
CA GLU A 517 0.23 19.12 -5.99
C GLU A 517 1.01 18.41 -4.87
N GLY A 518 2.33 18.40 -4.98
CA GLY A 518 3.17 17.73 -4.00
C GLY A 518 3.18 18.41 -2.62
N GLY A 519 3.53 17.65 -1.59
CA GLY A 519 3.62 18.13 -0.21
C GLY A 519 2.32 18.02 0.60
N GLU A 520 1.31 17.35 0.06
CA GLU A 520 -0.02 17.19 0.64
C GLU A 520 -0.35 15.74 1.00
N GLY A 521 -1.48 15.55 1.69
CA GLY A 521 -2.00 14.24 2.06
C GLY A 521 -1.79 13.87 3.52
N PRO A 522 -1.90 12.58 3.87
CA PRO A 522 -1.77 12.11 5.23
C PRO A 522 -0.35 12.32 5.77
N ARG A 523 -0.24 12.49 7.09
CA ARG A 523 1.04 12.68 7.79
C ARG A 523 1.23 11.59 8.82
N PHE A 524 1.34 10.37 8.33
CA PHE A 524 1.52 9.19 9.18
C PHE A 524 2.88 9.24 9.88
N LYS A 525 2.90 9.29 11.20
CA LYS A 525 4.14 9.39 11.99
C LYS A 525 4.54 8.08 12.65
N GLN A 526 3.57 7.19 12.87
CA GLN A 526 3.77 5.92 13.59
C GLN A 526 2.98 4.76 12.95
N MET A 527 2.71 4.83 11.66
CA MET A 527 1.88 3.86 10.95
C MET A 527 2.69 2.79 10.21
#